data_62d01f103072fe20a2d7ee08d1f0311e
#
_entry.id   62d01f103072fe20a2d7ee08d1f0311e
#
_cell.length_a   1.000
_cell.length_b   1.000
_cell.length_c   1.000
_cell.angle_alpha   90.00
_cell.angle_beta   90.00
_cell.angle_gamma   90.00
#
_symmetry.space_group_name_H-M   'P 1'
#
loop_
_entity.id
_entity.type
_entity.pdbx_description
1 polymer ?
#
loop_
_entity_poly.entity_id
_entity_poly.type
_entity_poly.pdbx_seq_one_letter_code
_entity_poly.pdbx_strand_id
1 'polypeptide(L)'
;QGELDAVHHTRSQMLDALLAREFPAARGDLSAVDLACHQGWFSAQLAQAGFGTVIGVDARPEHVADASLIRDALGLAQVQVQRSDVHALTAEALGVHDLVLCFGLIYHLENPVSALRVARALTRRVCVIETQVVPGLTGWVDYGSYRFVRPLKGSFGIIDETGETHGPEASTTGICLVPSVEALCWVLERIGFARVEVLPVPEDGYEQLVHRKRVMVAAWVD
;
A
#
# COMPACT_ATOMS: atom_id res chain seq x y z
N GLN A 1 2.96 4.83 21.36
CA GLN A 1 1.56 4.34 21.21
C GLN A 1 0.68 5.38 20.50
N GLY A 2 0.72 6.67 20.90
CA GLY A 2 -0.14 7.71 20.31
C GLY A 2 0.11 8.03 18.85
N GLU A 3 1.34 7.88 18.34
CA GLU A 3 1.67 8.19 16.93
C GLU A 3 1.14 7.12 15.95
N LEU A 4 1.27 5.84 16.31
CA LEU A 4 0.70 4.75 15.53
C LEU A 4 -0.83 4.83 15.48
N ASP A 5 -1.47 5.17 16.60
CA ASP A 5 -2.92 5.35 16.66
C ASP A 5 -3.38 6.49 15.73
N ALA A 6 -2.64 7.61 15.71
CA ALA A 6 -2.98 8.76 14.86
C ALA A 6 -2.86 8.45 13.36
N VAL A 7 -1.78 7.75 12.93
CA VAL A 7 -1.62 7.39 11.53
C VAL A 7 -2.67 6.37 11.09
N HIS A 8 -2.99 5.38 11.93
CA HIS A 8 -4.03 4.40 11.63
C HIS A 8 -5.41 5.04 11.55
N HIS A 9 -5.72 5.97 12.45
CA HIS A 9 -7.00 6.69 12.42
C HIS A 9 -7.17 7.46 11.11
N THR A 10 -6.17 8.24 10.70
CA THR A 10 -6.22 8.99 9.43
C THR A 10 -6.33 8.06 8.22
N ARG A 11 -5.55 6.98 8.17
CA ARG A 11 -5.65 5.97 7.12
C ARG A 11 -7.04 5.36 7.06
N SER A 12 -7.65 5.05 8.21
CA SER A 12 -9.01 4.50 8.30
C SER A 12 -10.05 5.48 7.77
N GLN A 13 -9.99 6.75 8.15
CA GLN A 13 -10.89 7.79 7.63
C GLN A 13 -10.79 7.93 6.10
N MET A 14 -9.56 7.96 5.56
CA MET A 14 -9.32 8.06 4.12
C MET A 14 -9.82 6.81 3.38
N LEU A 15 -9.60 5.62 3.95
CA LEU A 15 -10.11 4.36 3.40
C LEU A 15 -11.64 4.33 3.42
N ASP A 16 -12.28 4.70 4.52
CA ASP A 16 -13.75 4.72 4.64
C ASP A 16 -14.39 5.67 3.61
N ALA A 17 -13.79 6.85 3.40
CA ALA A 17 -14.24 7.79 2.37
C ALA A 17 -14.13 7.18 0.96
N LEU A 18 -13.03 6.48 0.66
CA LEU A 18 -12.87 5.77 -0.60
C LEU A 18 -13.88 4.63 -0.75
N LEU A 19 -14.06 3.81 0.28
CA LEU A 19 -15.03 2.71 0.27
C LEU A 19 -16.47 3.19 0.06
N ALA A 20 -16.85 4.31 0.65
CA ALA A 20 -18.16 4.92 0.44
C ALA A 20 -18.36 5.39 -1.01
N ARG A 21 -17.29 5.89 -1.64
CA ARG A 21 -17.31 6.36 -3.04
C ARG A 21 -17.33 5.22 -4.04
N GLU A 22 -16.44 4.24 -3.88
CA GLU A 22 -16.20 3.20 -4.89
C GLU A 22 -17.07 1.95 -4.72
N PHE A 23 -17.53 1.70 -3.50
CA PHE A 23 -18.31 0.53 -3.13
C PHE A 23 -19.56 0.93 -2.31
N PRO A 24 -20.47 1.74 -2.87
CA PRO A 24 -21.62 2.29 -2.13
C PRO A 24 -22.69 1.24 -1.80
N ALA A 25 -22.71 0.13 -2.53
CA ALA A 25 -23.68 -0.96 -2.32
C ALA A 25 -23.17 -1.98 -1.29
N ALA A 26 -23.98 -3.03 -1.04
CA ALA A 26 -23.55 -4.16 -0.22
C ALA A 26 -22.30 -4.82 -0.80
N ARG A 27 -21.38 -5.23 0.08
CA ARG A 27 -20.04 -5.73 -0.28
C ARG A 27 -19.86 -7.23 -0.01
N GLY A 28 -20.95 -7.94 0.32
CA GLY A 28 -20.88 -9.37 0.66
C GLY A 28 -20.34 -10.28 -0.44
N ASP A 29 -20.48 -9.89 -1.70
CA ASP A 29 -19.92 -10.61 -2.85
C ASP A 29 -18.54 -10.09 -3.29
N LEU A 30 -18.01 -9.06 -2.63
CA LEU A 30 -16.72 -8.45 -2.96
C LEU A 30 -15.60 -9.08 -2.14
N SER A 31 -14.41 -9.08 -2.74
CA SER A 31 -13.20 -9.58 -2.12
C SER A 31 -12.11 -8.51 -2.03
N ALA A 32 -11.30 -8.60 -0.98
CA ALA A 32 -10.18 -7.71 -0.76
C ALA A 32 -8.92 -8.46 -0.30
N VAL A 33 -7.76 -7.88 -0.63
CA VAL A 33 -6.44 -8.31 -0.13
C VAL A 33 -5.76 -7.15 0.59
N ASP A 34 -5.19 -7.44 1.74
CA ASP A 34 -4.40 -6.53 2.56
C ASP A 34 -2.94 -7.02 2.56
N LEU A 35 -2.09 -6.37 1.75
CA LEU A 35 -0.68 -6.72 1.59
C LEU A 35 0.16 -6.07 2.69
N ALA A 36 0.98 -6.87 3.38
CA ALA A 36 1.67 -6.52 4.62
C ALA A 36 0.67 -6.10 5.72
N CYS A 37 -0.28 -6.99 5.99
CA CYS A 37 -1.40 -6.70 6.87
C CYS A 37 -1.01 -6.50 8.34
N HIS A 38 0.25 -6.75 8.71
CA HIS A 38 0.73 -6.64 10.08
C HIS A 38 -0.19 -7.43 11.03
N GLN A 39 -0.68 -6.80 12.10
CA GLN A 39 -1.63 -7.41 13.04
C GLN A 39 -3.09 -7.47 12.52
N GLY A 40 -3.33 -7.15 11.24
CA GLY A 40 -4.64 -7.31 10.60
C GLY A 40 -5.64 -6.17 10.84
N TRP A 41 -5.18 -4.98 11.22
CA TRP A 41 -6.07 -3.83 11.47
C TRP A 41 -6.97 -3.52 10.28
N PHE A 42 -6.39 -3.34 9.09
CA PHE A 42 -7.16 -3.01 7.89
C PHE A 42 -7.90 -4.21 7.34
N SER A 43 -7.38 -5.41 7.51
CA SER A 43 -8.12 -6.65 7.21
C SER A 43 -9.42 -6.74 8.03
N ALA A 44 -9.37 -6.42 9.33
CA ALA A 44 -10.55 -6.37 10.19
C ALA A 44 -11.51 -5.24 9.78
N GLN A 45 -11.00 -4.05 9.47
CA GLN A 45 -11.81 -2.92 9.01
C GLN A 45 -12.58 -3.27 7.71
N LEU A 46 -11.91 -3.90 6.73
CA LEU A 46 -12.58 -4.34 5.49
C LEU A 46 -13.68 -5.37 5.74
N ALA A 47 -13.44 -6.33 6.62
CA ALA A 47 -14.43 -7.32 7.00
C ALA A 47 -15.63 -6.67 7.70
N GLN A 48 -15.40 -5.73 8.62
CA GLN A 48 -16.45 -4.94 9.29
C GLN A 48 -17.18 -4.00 8.32
N ALA A 49 -16.50 -3.52 7.28
CA ALA A 49 -17.10 -2.77 6.19
C ALA A 49 -17.96 -3.62 5.25
N GLY A 50 -18.05 -4.93 5.48
CA GLY A 50 -18.95 -5.86 4.80
C GLY A 50 -18.38 -6.61 3.61
N PHE A 51 -17.07 -6.59 3.37
CA PHE A 51 -16.45 -7.45 2.36
C PHE A 51 -16.63 -8.92 2.74
N GLY A 52 -17.11 -9.73 1.78
CA GLY A 52 -17.42 -11.15 2.02
C GLY A 52 -16.19 -12.05 2.09
N THR A 53 -15.08 -11.62 1.50
CA THR A 53 -13.79 -12.29 1.60
C THR A 53 -12.68 -11.26 1.76
N VAL A 54 -11.86 -11.43 2.79
CA VAL A 54 -10.67 -10.60 3.02
C VAL A 54 -9.48 -11.51 3.25
N ILE A 55 -8.37 -11.26 2.56
CA ILE A 55 -7.13 -12.01 2.72
C ILE A 55 -6.05 -11.06 3.22
N GLY A 56 -5.60 -11.25 4.47
CA GLY A 56 -4.44 -10.59 5.02
C GLY A 56 -3.17 -11.40 4.70
N VAL A 57 -2.15 -10.74 4.17
CA VAL A 57 -0.86 -11.36 3.88
C VAL A 57 0.25 -10.61 4.57
N ASP A 58 1.11 -11.33 5.31
CA ASP A 58 2.32 -10.76 5.89
C ASP A 58 3.49 -11.75 5.79
N ALA A 59 4.71 -11.26 5.70
CA ALA A 59 5.91 -12.10 5.61
C ALA A 59 6.34 -12.63 7.00
N ARG A 60 6.00 -11.92 8.06
CA ARG A 60 6.44 -12.20 9.43
C ARG A 60 5.48 -13.15 10.14
N PRO A 61 5.97 -14.28 10.69
CA PRO A 61 5.11 -15.25 11.34
C PRO A 61 4.40 -14.72 12.59
N GLU A 62 5.04 -13.80 13.32
CA GLU A 62 4.45 -13.15 14.50
C GLU A 62 3.25 -12.27 14.11
N HIS A 63 3.34 -11.51 13.03
CA HIS A 63 2.22 -10.71 12.54
C HIS A 63 1.03 -11.57 12.09
N VAL A 64 1.32 -12.67 11.39
CA VAL A 64 0.29 -13.63 10.96
C VAL A 64 -0.40 -14.28 12.17
N ALA A 65 0.36 -14.59 13.23
CA ALA A 65 -0.20 -15.15 14.45
C ALA A 65 -1.11 -14.12 15.17
N ASP A 66 -0.64 -12.87 15.33
CA ASP A 66 -1.40 -11.80 15.95
C ASP A 66 -2.67 -11.46 15.14
N ALA A 67 -2.56 -11.33 13.81
CA ALA A 67 -3.71 -11.08 12.95
C ALA A 67 -4.75 -12.21 13.01
N SER A 68 -4.30 -13.46 13.10
CA SER A 68 -5.18 -14.61 13.28
C SER A 68 -5.90 -14.58 14.63
N LEU A 69 -5.18 -14.22 15.70
CA LEU A 69 -5.77 -14.07 17.04
C LEU A 69 -6.82 -12.95 17.07
N ILE A 70 -6.53 -11.81 16.46
CA ILE A 70 -7.46 -10.67 16.37
C ILE A 70 -8.70 -11.05 15.55
N ARG A 71 -8.53 -11.70 14.38
CA ARG A 71 -9.63 -12.24 13.58
C ARG A 71 -10.55 -13.12 14.43
N ASP A 72 -9.98 -14.07 15.17
CA ASP A 72 -10.75 -15.03 15.97
C ASP A 72 -11.46 -14.34 17.15
N ALA A 73 -10.77 -13.40 17.82
CA ALA A 73 -11.32 -12.63 18.93
C ALA A 73 -12.50 -11.74 18.50
N LEU A 74 -12.46 -11.23 17.26
CA LEU A 74 -13.54 -10.41 16.69
C LEU A 74 -14.60 -11.23 15.94
N GLY A 75 -14.46 -12.55 15.81
CA GLY A 75 -15.40 -13.41 15.13
C GLY A 75 -15.50 -13.16 13.61
N LEU A 76 -14.42 -12.70 12.97
CA LEU A 76 -14.38 -12.32 11.56
C LEU A 76 -14.08 -13.53 10.65
N ALA A 77 -15.04 -14.45 10.52
CA ALA A 77 -14.87 -15.71 9.78
C ALA A 77 -14.52 -15.51 8.28
N GLN A 78 -14.86 -14.37 7.68
CA GLN A 78 -14.56 -14.02 6.30
C GLN A 78 -13.11 -13.54 6.09
N VAL A 79 -12.33 -13.36 7.15
CA VAL A 79 -10.91 -13.00 7.07
C VAL A 79 -10.05 -14.24 7.07
N GLN A 80 -9.19 -14.36 6.07
CA GLN A 80 -8.13 -15.36 6.00
C GLN A 80 -6.78 -14.66 6.20
N VAL A 81 -5.88 -15.26 6.96
CA VAL A 81 -4.54 -14.72 7.16
C VAL A 81 -3.53 -15.75 6.70
N GLN A 82 -2.57 -15.34 5.89
CA GLN A 82 -1.53 -16.23 5.40
C GLN A 82 -0.15 -15.59 5.43
N ARG A 83 0.87 -16.41 5.63
CA ARG A 83 2.25 -15.98 5.56
C ARG A 83 2.77 -16.07 4.12
N SER A 84 3.24 -14.95 3.56
CA SER A 84 3.96 -14.93 2.29
C SER A 84 4.77 -13.64 2.16
N ASP A 85 5.90 -13.72 1.44
CA ASP A 85 6.57 -12.54 0.91
C ASP A 85 5.73 -11.96 -0.24
N VAL A 86 5.60 -10.62 -0.29
CA VAL A 86 4.85 -9.94 -1.35
C VAL A 86 5.36 -10.28 -2.74
N HIS A 87 6.67 -10.44 -2.91
CA HIS A 87 7.30 -10.77 -4.19
C HIS A 87 7.05 -12.20 -4.66
N ALA A 88 6.62 -13.09 -3.76
CA ALA A 88 6.26 -14.48 -4.08
C ALA A 88 4.77 -14.66 -4.45
N LEU A 89 3.95 -13.62 -4.28
CA LEU A 89 2.52 -13.68 -4.58
C LEU A 89 2.27 -13.63 -6.08
N THR A 90 1.31 -14.42 -6.53
CA THR A 90 0.82 -14.40 -7.92
C THR A 90 -0.70 -14.43 -7.96
N ALA A 91 -1.27 -13.93 -9.06
CA ALA A 91 -2.73 -13.96 -9.27
C ALA A 91 -3.27 -15.39 -9.45
N GLU A 92 -2.44 -16.34 -9.91
CA GLU A 92 -2.80 -17.73 -10.02
C GLU A 92 -2.98 -18.40 -8.65
N ALA A 93 -2.16 -18.02 -7.67
CA ALA A 93 -2.20 -18.60 -6.34
C ALA A 93 -3.22 -17.91 -5.42
N LEU A 94 -3.31 -16.58 -5.48
CA LEU A 94 -4.12 -15.79 -4.55
C LEU A 94 -5.50 -15.40 -5.14
N GLY A 95 -5.60 -15.32 -6.45
CA GLY A 95 -6.78 -14.77 -7.13
C GLY A 95 -6.66 -13.29 -7.46
N VAL A 96 -7.71 -12.73 -8.05
CA VAL A 96 -7.85 -11.32 -8.39
C VAL A 96 -9.03 -10.74 -7.60
N HIS A 97 -8.81 -9.64 -6.91
CA HIS A 97 -9.72 -9.09 -5.90
C HIS A 97 -10.20 -7.69 -6.26
N ASP A 98 -11.40 -7.34 -5.79
CA ASP A 98 -12.02 -6.05 -6.09
C ASP A 98 -11.24 -4.88 -5.49
N LEU A 99 -10.64 -5.09 -4.31
CA LEU A 99 -9.80 -4.12 -3.62
C LEU A 99 -8.48 -4.75 -3.18
N VAL A 100 -7.37 -4.06 -3.42
CA VAL A 100 -6.06 -4.42 -2.88
C VAL A 100 -5.53 -3.26 -2.05
N LEU A 101 -5.19 -3.50 -0.80
CA LEU A 101 -4.48 -2.56 0.06
C LEU A 101 -2.98 -2.87 0.08
N CYS A 102 -2.17 -1.82 0.07
CA CYS A 102 -0.71 -1.88 0.22
C CYS A 102 -0.27 -0.70 1.09
N PHE A 103 -0.52 -0.83 2.41
CA PHE A 103 -0.28 0.24 3.36
C PHE A 103 1.01 0.00 4.13
N GLY A 104 1.87 1.03 4.18
CA GLY A 104 3.08 0.98 4.98
C GLY A 104 4.15 0.01 4.49
N LEU A 105 4.09 -0.48 3.24
CA LEU A 105 4.96 -1.55 2.76
C LEU A 105 6.10 -1.06 1.86
N ILE A 106 5.79 -0.34 0.78
CA ILE A 106 6.71 -0.21 -0.35
C ILE A 106 8.00 0.57 -0.02
N TYR A 107 7.96 1.45 0.97
CA TYR A 107 9.13 2.22 1.40
C TYR A 107 10.12 1.41 2.27
N HIS A 108 9.77 0.20 2.66
CA HIS A 108 10.68 -0.76 3.32
C HIS A 108 11.35 -1.73 2.33
N LEU A 109 11.07 -1.60 1.02
CA LEU A 109 11.49 -2.58 0.04
C LEU A 109 12.68 -2.09 -0.81
N GLU A 110 13.58 -3.01 -1.06
CA GLU A 110 14.64 -2.87 -2.06
C GLU A 110 14.08 -2.86 -3.49
N ASN A 111 12.95 -3.54 -3.73
CA ASN A 111 12.30 -3.59 -5.03
C ASN A 111 10.81 -3.22 -4.96
N PRO A 112 10.47 -1.94 -4.67
CA PRO A 112 9.08 -1.50 -4.57
C PRO A 112 8.30 -1.64 -5.88
N VAL A 113 8.94 -1.49 -7.04
CA VAL A 113 8.27 -1.62 -8.34
C VAL A 113 7.77 -3.04 -8.59
N SER A 114 8.51 -4.06 -8.15
CA SER A 114 8.05 -5.45 -8.21
C SER A 114 6.83 -5.68 -7.33
N ALA A 115 6.82 -5.17 -6.11
CA ALA A 115 5.66 -5.26 -5.21
C ALA A 115 4.42 -4.55 -5.80
N LEU A 116 4.59 -3.38 -6.43
CA LEU A 116 3.51 -2.67 -7.10
C LEU A 116 2.96 -3.46 -8.31
N ARG A 117 3.82 -4.19 -9.06
CA ARG A 117 3.36 -5.09 -10.12
C ARG A 117 2.54 -6.25 -9.59
N VAL A 118 2.93 -6.82 -8.46
CA VAL A 118 2.15 -7.84 -7.76
C VAL A 118 0.79 -7.27 -7.34
N ALA A 119 0.78 -6.13 -6.67
CA ALA A 119 -0.47 -5.46 -6.28
C ALA A 119 -1.38 -5.24 -7.50
N ARG A 120 -0.83 -4.77 -8.65
CA ARG A 120 -1.60 -4.59 -9.90
C ARG A 120 -2.17 -5.92 -10.41
N ALA A 121 -1.38 -6.98 -10.41
CA ALA A 121 -1.83 -8.30 -10.89
C ALA A 121 -2.97 -8.88 -10.04
N LEU A 122 -3.01 -8.56 -8.75
CA LEU A 122 -4.06 -8.98 -7.83
C LEU A 122 -5.31 -8.08 -7.87
N THR A 123 -5.26 -6.92 -8.54
CA THR A 123 -6.33 -5.92 -8.53
C THR A 123 -7.30 -6.11 -9.69
N ARG A 124 -8.59 -6.23 -9.36
CA ARG A 124 -9.70 -6.21 -10.34
C ARG A 124 -10.24 -4.79 -10.56
N ARG A 125 -10.44 -4.00 -9.50
CA ARG A 125 -11.06 -2.68 -9.58
C ARG A 125 -10.14 -1.57 -9.08
N VAL A 126 -9.77 -1.58 -7.80
CA VAL A 126 -8.96 -0.52 -7.21
C VAL A 126 -7.88 -1.08 -6.28
N CYS A 127 -6.68 -0.52 -6.39
CA CYS A 127 -5.58 -0.70 -5.45
C CYS A 127 -5.35 0.60 -4.69
N VAL A 128 -5.13 0.51 -3.39
CA VAL A 128 -4.81 1.67 -2.55
C VAL A 128 -3.43 1.46 -1.93
N ILE A 129 -2.54 2.39 -2.21
CA ILE A 129 -1.15 2.38 -1.71
C ILE A 129 -0.98 3.51 -0.71
N GLU A 130 -0.48 3.23 0.48
CA GLU A 130 -0.03 4.26 1.41
C GLU A 130 1.46 4.09 1.66
N THR A 131 2.23 5.19 1.56
CA THR A 131 3.69 5.13 1.63
C THR A 131 4.31 6.45 2.09
N GLN A 132 5.49 6.36 2.70
CA GLN A 132 6.40 7.50 2.81
C GLN A 132 6.85 7.94 1.41
N VAL A 133 7.19 9.22 1.27
CA VAL A 133 7.70 9.78 0.03
C VAL A 133 8.91 10.68 0.26
N VAL A 134 9.77 10.75 -0.75
CA VAL A 134 10.90 11.69 -0.81
C VAL A 134 10.57 12.88 -1.72
N PRO A 135 11.31 13.99 -1.64
CA PRO A 135 11.17 15.10 -2.58
C PRO A 135 11.31 14.63 -4.03
N GLY A 136 10.39 15.08 -4.89
CA GLY A 136 10.38 14.75 -6.30
C GLY A 136 11.39 15.56 -7.12
N LEU A 137 11.96 14.89 -8.13
CA LEU A 137 12.76 15.53 -9.14
C LEU A 137 12.13 15.24 -10.50
N THR A 138 11.66 16.26 -11.20
CA THR A 138 11.02 16.17 -12.51
C THR A 138 11.65 17.15 -13.49
N GLY A 139 11.36 16.99 -14.80
CA GLY A 139 11.89 17.85 -15.84
C GLY A 139 12.50 17.07 -16.99
N TRP A 140 13.67 17.51 -17.43
CA TRP A 140 14.39 16.90 -18.53
C TRP A 140 15.83 16.62 -18.14
N VAL A 141 16.33 15.45 -18.51
CA VAL A 141 17.74 15.10 -18.37
C VAL A 141 18.39 15.18 -19.74
N ASP A 142 19.44 16.01 -19.84
CA ASP A 142 20.29 16.14 -21.01
C ASP A 142 21.56 15.33 -20.78
N TYR A 143 21.84 14.39 -21.68
CA TYR A 143 23.04 13.57 -21.65
C TYR A 143 24.18 14.11 -22.53
N GLY A 144 24.13 15.41 -22.86
CA GLY A 144 25.22 16.14 -23.52
C GLY A 144 25.42 15.78 -24.99
N SER A 145 26.63 15.35 -25.38
CA SER A 145 27.04 15.15 -26.78
C SER A 145 26.17 14.18 -27.59
N TYR A 146 25.38 13.36 -26.94
CA TYR A 146 24.45 12.45 -27.61
C TYR A 146 23.10 13.06 -27.93
N ARG A 147 22.84 14.30 -27.54
CA ARG A 147 21.57 15.01 -27.68
C ARG A 147 20.35 14.20 -27.22
N PHE A 148 20.52 13.32 -26.25
CA PHE A 148 19.43 12.57 -25.63
C PHE A 148 18.82 13.38 -24.51
N VAL A 149 17.71 14.03 -24.79
CA VAL A 149 16.90 14.65 -23.77
C VAL A 149 15.79 13.67 -23.41
N ARG A 150 15.71 13.31 -22.12
CA ARG A 150 14.71 12.37 -21.60
C ARG A 150 13.86 13.03 -20.52
N PRO A 151 12.54 12.81 -20.53
CA PRO A 151 11.70 13.32 -19.47
C PRO A 151 11.99 12.57 -18.17
N LEU A 152 12.29 13.31 -17.09
CA LEU A 152 12.41 12.81 -15.74
C LEU A 152 11.04 12.87 -15.07
N LYS A 153 10.50 11.73 -14.66
CA LYS A 153 9.12 11.57 -14.16
C LYS A 153 9.03 11.42 -12.64
N GLY A 154 10.10 11.68 -11.93
CA GLY A 154 10.18 11.55 -10.48
C GLY A 154 11.49 10.90 -10.05
N SER A 155 11.62 10.63 -8.78
CA SER A 155 12.83 10.07 -8.17
C SER A 155 12.50 8.95 -7.20
N PHE A 156 13.49 8.09 -6.95
CA PHE A 156 13.53 7.19 -5.80
C PHE A 156 14.71 7.58 -4.93
N GLY A 157 14.45 7.84 -3.66
CA GLY A 157 15.50 8.04 -2.67
C GLY A 157 15.91 6.70 -2.08
N ILE A 158 17.21 6.53 -1.84
CA ILE A 158 17.74 5.41 -1.08
C ILE A 158 17.72 5.81 0.38
N ILE A 159 17.03 5.04 1.22
CA ILE A 159 17.00 5.21 2.67
C ILE A 159 17.74 4.05 3.31
N ASP A 160 18.66 4.37 4.20
CA ASP A 160 19.34 3.39 5.05
C ASP A 160 18.43 3.06 6.24
N GLU A 161 17.70 1.97 6.11
CA GLU A 161 16.77 1.51 7.13
C GLU A 161 17.39 0.32 7.88
N THR A 162 17.95 0.61 9.01
CA THR A 162 18.57 -0.39 9.89
C THR A 162 17.69 -0.70 11.11
N GLY A 163 18.01 -1.79 11.83
CA GLY A 163 17.38 -2.11 13.10
C GLY A 163 17.53 -1.00 14.16
N GLU A 164 18.56 -0.15 14.05
CA GLU A 164 18.77 1.00 14.95
C GLU A 164 17.79 2.14 14.65
N THR A 165 17.39 2.31 13.37
CA THR A 165 16.51 3.40 12.93
C THR A 165 15.03 3.02 12.97
N HIS A 166 14.68 1.75 12.73
CA HIS A 166 13.30 1.29 12.59
C HIS A 166 12.95 0.07 13.47
N GLY A 167 13.88 -0.41 14.28
CA GLY A 167 13.65 -1.53 15.19
C GLY A 167 13.24 -2.82 14.46
N PRO A 168 12.28 -3.60 15.02
CA PRO A 168 11.85 -4.87 14.43
C PRO A 168 11.19 -4.73 13.05
N GLU A 169 10.67 -3.55 12.72
CA GLU A 169 9.96 -3.28 11.45
C GLU A 169 10.90 -2.90 10.30
N ALA A 170 12.21 -2.83 10.56
CA ALA A 170 13.21 -2.50 9.55
C ALA A 170 13.18 -3.45 8.35
N SER A 171 13.61 -2.94 7.20
CA SER A 171 13.88 -3.74 6.01
C SER A 171 14.82 -4.91 6.31
N THR A 172 14.56 -6.07 5.72
CA THR A 172 15.42 -7.25 5.90
C THR A 172 16.78 -7.13 5.22
N THR A 173 16.91 -6.22 4.24
CA THR A 173 18.15 -5.96 3.51
C THR A 173 18.84 -4.66 3.93
N GLY A 174 18.14 -3.79 4.68
CA GLY A 174 18.58 -2.44 5.03
C GLY A 174 18.51 -1.45 3.86
N ILE A 175 18.17 -1.89 2.65
CA ILE A 175 18.07 -1.06 1.45
C ILE A 175 16.59 -0.77 1.18
N CYS A 176 16.22 0.51 1.22
CA CYS A 176 14.85 0.93 0.95
C CYS A 176 14.83 1.95 -0.17
N LEU A 177 13.98 1.74 -1.16
CA LEU A 177 13.76 2.67 -2.27
C LEU A 177 12.41 3.38 -2.07
N VAL A 178 12.48 4.61 -1.60
CA VAL A 178 11.30 5.43 -1.32
C VAL A 178 10.97 6.32 -2.53
N PRO A 179 9.76 6.22 -3.11
CA PRO A 179 9.38 7.00 -4.28
C PRO A 179 9.10 8.46 -3.93
N SER A 180 9.26 9.35 -4.91
CA SER A 180 8.51 10.61 -4.90
C SER A 180 7.06 10.37 -5.34
N VAL A 181 6.17 11.33 -5.06
CA VAL A 181 4.74 11.22 -5.47
C VAL A 181 4.62 11.05 -6.98
N GLU A 182 5.39 11.84 -7.75
CA GLU A 182 5.38 11.81 -9.22
C GLU A 182 5.90 10.46 -9.75
N ALA A 183 6.97 9.92 -9.13
CA ALA A 183 7.49 8.60 -9.50
C ALA A 183 6.46 7.50 -9.21
N LEU A 184 5.82 7.55 -8.04
CA LEU A 184 4.79 6.58 -7.66
C LEU A 184 3.63 6.61 -8.67
N CYS A 185 3.04 7.78 -8.92
CA CYS A 185 1.92 7.91 -9.85
C CYS A 185 2.30 7.43 -11.26
N TRP A 186 3.46 7.86 -11.76
CA TRP A 186 3.94 7.46 -13.09
C TRP A 186 4.17 5.94 -13.19
N VAL A 187 4.75 5.33 -12.16
CA VAL A 187 4.96 3.87 -12.13
C VAL A 187 3.62 3.14 -12.14
N LEU A 188 2.65 3.57 -11.34
CA LEU A 188 1.32 2.96 -11.28
C LEU A 188 0.62 2.98 -12.65
N GLU A 189 0.65 4.11 -13.36
CA GLU A 189 0.13 4.19 -14.73
C GLU A 189 0.87 3.23 -15.68
N ARG A 190 2.20 3.15 -15.59
CA ARG A 190 3.03 2.32 -16.47
C ARG A 190 2.90 0.82 -16.23
N ILE A 191 2.54 0.41 -15.03
CA ILE A 191 2.28 -1.02 -14.75
C ILE A 191 0.85 -1.43 -15.07
N GLY A 192 0.00 -0.52 -15.57
CA GLY A 192 -1.30 -0.83 -16.17
C GLY A 192 -2.51 -0.44 -15.32
N PHE A 193 -2.39 0.53 -14.42
CA PHE A 193 -3.57 1.22 -13.88
C PHE A 193 -4.01 2.31 -14.86
N ALA A 194 -5.32 2.38 -15.13
CA ALA A 194 -5.89 3.34 -16.08
C ALA A 194 -6.04 4.75 -15.47
N ARG A 195 -6.24 4.84 -14.16
CA ARG A 195 -6.37 6.10 -13.42
C ARG A 195 -5.61 6.01 -12.11
N VAL A 196 -4.96 7.11 -11.73
CA VAL A 196 -4.22 7.24 -10.46
C VAL A 196 -4.61 8.57 -9.81
N GLU A 197 -4.92 8.55 -8.51
CA GLU A 197 -5.36 9.72 -7.75
C GLU A 197 -4.67 9.73 -6.38
N VAL A 198 -4.06 10.86 -6.03
CA VAL A 198 -3.61 11.11 -4.66
C VAL A 198 -4.84 11.52 -3.85
N LEU A 199 -5.18 10.73 -2.83
CA LEU A 199 -6.38 10.95 -2.04
C LEU A 199 -6.24 12.18 -1.14
N PRO A 200 -7.33 12.94 -0.93
CA PRO A 200 -7.33 14.06 0.00
C PRO A 200 -7.15 13.57 1.45
N VAL A 201 -6.42 14.35 2.23
CA VAL A 201 -6.18 14.10 3.65
C VAL A 201 -7.16 14.95 4.47
N PRO A 202 -7.79 14.42 5.53
CA PRO A 202 -8.58 15.23 6.48
C PRO A 202 -7.73 16.35 7.09
N GLU A 203 -8.37 17.50 7.39
CA GLU A 203 -7.64 18.66 7.94
C GLU A 203 -7.00 18.37 9.31
N ASP A 204 -7.63 17.52 10.11
CA ASP A 204 -7.16 17.04 11.42
C ASP A 204 -6.37 15.73 11.33
N GLY A 205 -5.93 15.36 10.13
CA GLY A 205 -5.21 14.13 9.87
C GLY A 205 -3.81 14.12 10.47
N TYR A 206 -3.21 12.92 10.47
CA TYR A 206 -1.83 12.73 10.93
C TYR A 206 -0.84 13.61 10.16
N GLU A 207 0.03 14.31 10.90
CA GLU A 207 0.89 15.36 10.37
C GLU A 207 1.72 14.97 9.14
N GLN A 208 2.24 13.73 9.08
CA GLN A 208 3.04 13.30 7.93
C GLN A 208 2.19 13.17 6.65
N LEU A 209 0.91 12.84 6.76
CA LEU A 209 -0.02 12.84 5.62
C LEU A 209 -0.42 14.27 5.24
N VAL A 210 -0.74 15.11 6.22
CA VAL A 210 -1.10 16.53 6.00
C VAL A 210 0.06 17.28 5.33
N HIS A 211 1.30 17.05 5.79
CA HIS A 211 2.51 17.68 5.25
C HIS A 211 3.13 16.96 4.06
N ARG A 212 2.41 15.97 3.48
CA ARG A 212 2.88 15.20 2.31
C ARG A 212 4.25 14.55 2.49
N LYS A 213 4.56 14.09 3.71
CA LYS A 213 5.69 13.19 3.99
C LYS A 213 5.28 11.73 3.77
N ARG A 214 3.98 11.50 3.81
CA ARG A 214 3.28 10.28 3.39
C ARG A 214 2.16 10.66 2.46
N VAL A 215 1.79 9.73 1.59
CA VAL A 215 0.63 9.87 0.70
C VAL A 215 -0.17 8.59 0.68
N MET A 216 -1.48 8.72 0.45
CA MET A 216 -2.35 7.62 0.08
C MET A 216 -2.79 7.83 -1.37
N VAL A 217 -2.55 6.84 -2.20
CA VAL A 217 -2.83 6.88 -3.64
C VAL A 217 -3.78 5.74 -3.98
N ALA A 218 -4.88 6.07 -4.65
CA ALA A 218 -5.77 5.08 -5.25
C ALA A 218 -5.48 4.94 -6.74
N ALA A 219 -5.49 3.70 -7.23
CA ALA A 219 -5.19 3.36 -8.62
C ALA A 219 -6.22 2.35 -9.15
N TRP A 220 -6.89 2.68 -10.24
CA TRP A 220 -7.96 1.89 -10.83
C TRP A 220 -7.51 1.17 -12.08
N VAL A 221 -8.07 -0.02 -12.27
CA VAL A 221 -7.79 -0.85 -13.46
C VAL A 221 -8.51 -0.32 -14.68
N ASP A 222 -9.78 0.13 -14.52
CA ASP A 222 -10.66 0.75 -15.54
C ASP A 222 -11.57 1.79 -14.90
#